data_7a459b2bafe7bd722104ced568c00681
#
_entry.id   7a459b2bafe7bd722104ced568c00681
#
_cell.length_a   1.000
_cell.length_b   1.000
_cell.length_c   1.000
_cell.angle_alpha   90.00
_cell.angle_beta   90.00
_cell.angle_gamma   90.00
#
_symmetry.space_group_name_H-M   'P 1'
#
loop_
_entity.id
_entity.type
_entity.pdbx_description
1 polymer ?
#
loop_
_entity_poly.entity_id
_entity_poly.type
_entity_poly.pdbx_seq_one_letter_code
_entity_poly.pdbx_strand_id
1 'polypeptide(L)'
;AAQDTVDQERMVHSQHAYFLRPGDPSVPILYEVDAIRDGGSFTTRRVVGSQRGKAIFNAELSFQIMESGLSHQADMPNCVGPEGLEDDGIRWAKLVESMTKNDKDRSSANRPSLRPIQMRSVNPVNYKNPEPRAAEQLVWVKASGSLKEMGVVEDPGLHRAILAYASDFNLMGTSMLPHAISFMNPKFQAASLDHCIWFHDEFKADEWLLYAMDSPRSSHSRGLNRGSFFSRDGRLVASTIQEGLIRLHQ
;
A
#
# COMPACT_ATOMS: atom_id res chain seq x y z
N ALA A 1 -6.22 10.01 -13.37
CA ALA A 1 -6.34 9.66 -14.80
C ALA A 1 -7.57 8.82 -15.10
N ALA A 2 -7.71 7.56 -14.60
CA ALA A 2 -8.88 6.73 -14.91
C ALA A 2 -10.19 7.34 -14.38
N GLN A 3 -10.21 7.88 -13.15
CA GLN A 3 -11.36 8.52 -12.53
C GLN A 3 -11.88 9.71 -13.37
N ASP A 4 -11.00 10.43 -14.06
CA ASP A 4 -11.34 11.59 -14.88
C ASP A 4 -12.05 11.21 -16.21
N THR A 5 -12.14 9.92 -16.51
CA THR A 5 -12.76 9.37 -17.73
C THR A 5 -14.11 8.69 -17.48
N VAL A 6 -14.60 8.75 -16.25
CA VAL A 6 -15.91 8.18 -15.87
C VAL A 6 -16.78 9.24 -15.22
N ASP A 7 -18.10 9.01 -15.21
CA ASP A 7 -19.05 9.90 -14.56
C ASP A 7 -18.77 10.01 -13.06
N GLN A 8 -19.05 11.17 -12.47
CA GLN A 8 -18.76 11.47 -11.05
C GLN A 8 -19.49 10.55 -10.06
N GLU A 9 -20.62 9.97 -10.45
CA GLU A 9 -21.39 9.02 -9.64
C GLU A 9 -20.70 7.64 -9.55
N ARG A 10 -19.70 7.39 -10.40
CA ARG A 10 -18.98 6.11 -10.47
C ARG A 10 -17.72 6.16 -9.65
N MET A 11 -17.69 5.34 -8.61
CA MET A 11 -16.54 5.22 -7.71
C MET A 11 -15.71 3.99 -8.06
N VAL A 12 -14.39 4.15 -8.07
CA VAL A 12 -13.50 3.00 -8.21
C VAL A 12 -13.73 2.06 -7.02
N HIS A 13 -14.05 0.80 -7.29
CA HIS A 13 -14.19 -0.22 -6.26
C HIS A 13 -13.07 -1.26 -6.29
N SER A 14 -12.33 -1.38 -7.39
CA SER A 14 -11.16 -2.25 -7.45
C SER A 14 -10.11 -1.74 -8.45
N GLN A 15 -8.84 -2.06 -8.13
CA GLN A 15 -7.69 -1.86 -9.00
C GLN A 15 -6.80 -3.10 -8.94
N HIS A 16 -6.35 -3.58 -10.11
CA HIS A 16 -5.40 -4.66 -10.26
C HIS A 16 -4.23 -4.17 -11.10
N ALA A 17 -3.04 -4.19 -10.56
CA ALA A 17 -1.87 -3.59 -11.18
C ALA A 17 -0.68 -4.55 -11.27
N TYR A 18 0.14 -4.38 -12.31
CA TYR A 18 1.45 -5.02 -12.46
C TYR A 18 2.54 -3.95 -12.59
N PHE A 19 3.64 -4.16 -11.87
CA PHE A 19 4.87 -3.37 -11.98
C PHE A 19 5.82 -4.06 -12.96
N LEU A 20 5.98 -3.47 -14.15
CA LEU A 20 6.67 -4.13 -15.27
C LEU A 20 8.16 -3.81 -15.32
N ARG A 21 8.54 -2.60 -14.94
CA ARG A 21 9.92 -2.08 -14.96
C ARG A 21 10.12 -1.00 -13.93
N PRO A 22 11.34 -0.80 -13.43
CA PRO A 22 11.67 0.38 -12.62
C PRO A 22 11.38 1.66 -13.39
N GLY A 23 10.72 2.61 -12.73
CA GLY A 23 10.53 3.97 -13.23
C GLY A 23 11.78 4.83 -12.99
N ASP A 24 12.01 5.79 -13.89
CA ASP A 24 13.03 6.84 -13.74
C ASP A 24 12.36 8.09 -13.12
N PRO A 25 12.69 8.47 -11.87
CA PRO A 25 12.04 9.60 -11.21
C PRO A 25 12.34 10.96 -11.85
N SER A 26 13.33 11.03 -12.74
CA SER A 26 13.68 12.25 -13.48
C SER A 26 12.86 12.44 -14.76
N VAL A 27 12.06 11.44 -15.16
CA VAL A 27 11.28 11.43 -16.40
C VAL A 27 9.79 11.36 -16.06
N PRO A 28 8.94 12.21 -16.65
CA PRO A 28 7.49 12.13 -16.50
C PRO A 28 6.94 10.78 -16.94
N ILE A 29 5.90 10.32 -16.26
CA ILE A 29 5.13 9.14 -16.66
C ILE A 29 3.96 9.61 -17.51
N LEU A 30 3.81 9.04 -18.69
CA LEU A 30 2.63 9.20 -19.53
C LEU A 30 1.64 8.08 -19.16
N TYR A 31 0.43 8.46 -18.77
CA TYR A 31 -0.67 7.53 -18.51
C TYR A 31 -1.65 7.55 -19.68
N GLU A 32 -1.79 6.42 -20.35
CA GLU A 32 -2.79 6.18 -21.37
C GLU A 32 -3.95 5.39 -20.75
N VAL A 33 -5.18 5.85 -20.99
CA VAL A 33 -6.39 5.27 -20.42
C VAL A 33 -7.28 4.74 -21.56
N ASP A 34 -7.52 3.42 -21.57
CA ASP A 34 -8.45 2.77 -22.47
C ASP A 34 -9.81 2.60 -21.80
N ALA A 35 -10.87 3.09 -22.44
CA ALA A 35 -12.26 2.85 -22.04
C ALA A 35 -12.68 1.44 -22.53
N ILE A 36 -12.38 0.42 -21.72
CA ILE A 36 -12.64 -0.99 -22.08
C ILE A 36 -14.14 -1.29 -22.14
N ARG A 37 -14.90 -0.76 -21.17
CA ARG A 37 -16.33 -0.97 -21.09
C ARG A 37 -17.02 0.15 -20.33
N ASP A 38 -18.14 0.59 -20.85
CA ASP A 38 -19.14 1.41 -20.16
C ASP A 38 -20.45 0.62 -20.08
N GLY A 39 -20.78 0.13 -18.87
CA GLY A 39 -22.02 -0.60 -18.59
C GLY A 39 -22.97 0.20 -17.71
N GLY A 40 -24.15 -0.32 -17.45
CA GLY A 40 -25.15 0.33 -16.58
C GLY A 40 -24.61 0.57 -15.18
N SER A 41 -24.31 -0.51 -14.42
CA SER A 41 -23.82 -0.42 -13.03
C SER A 41 -22.29 -0.38 -12.94
N PHE A 42 -21.55 -1.01 -13.87
CA PHE A 42 -20.09 -1.14 -13.84
C PHE A 42 -19.42 -0.56 -15.08
N THR A 43 -18.26 0.04 -14.87
CA THR A 43 -17.38 0.59 -15.92
C THR A 43 -15.96 0.12 -15.70
N THR A 44 -15.24 -0.25 -16.76
CA THR A 44 -13.85 -0.72 -16.69
C THR A 44 -12.92 0.19 -17.49
N ARG A 45 -11.79 0.52 -16.89
CA ARG A 45 -10.69 1.28 -17.52
C ARG A 45 -9.39 0.52 -17.39
N ARG A 46 -8.62 0.48 -18.47
CA ARG A 46 -7.22 0.04 -18.45
C ARG A 46 -6.31 1.25 -18.49
N VAL A 47 -5.28 1.25 -17.65
CA VAL A 47 -4.27 2.31 -17.60
C VAL A 47 -2.91 1.71 -17.86
N VAL A 48 -2.17 2.28 -18.80
CA VAL A 48 -0.77 1.94 -19.06
C VAL A 48 0.08 3.17 -18.74
N GLY A 49 0.98 3.04 -17.75
CA GLY A 49 2.00 4.03 -17.44
C GLY A 49 3.26 3.75 -18.23
N SER A 50 3.74 4.71 -19.02
CA SER A 50 4.92 4.56 -19.87
C SER A 50 5.95 5.67 -19.65
N GLN A 51 7.23 5.34 -19.86
CA GLN A 51 8.33 6.27 -19.96
C GLN A 51 9.19 5.94 -21.18
N ARG A 52 9.57 6.94 -21.97
CA ARG A 52 10.39 6.77 -23.19
C ARG A 52 9.83 5.68 -24.11
N GLY A 53 8.51 5.61 -24.27
CA GLY A 53 7.82 4.64 -25.13
C GLY A 53 7.81 3.20 -24.60
N LYS A 54 8.20 2.95 -23.35
CA LYS A 54 8.16 1.62 -22.71
C LYS A 54 7.18 1.62 -21.55
N ALA A 55 6.25 0.66 -21.53
CA ALA A 55 5.36 0.46 -20.40
C ALA A 55 6.17 0.07 -19.16
N ILE A 56 5.97 0.81 -18.04
CA ILE A 56 6.56 0.54 -16.73
C ILE A 56 5.51 0.03 -15.74
N PHE A 57 4.24 0.32 -15.99
CA PHE A 57 3.10 0.03 -15.14
C PHE A 57 1.88 -0.30 -16.01
N ASN A 58 1.05 -1.24 -15.58
CA ASN A 58 -0.24 -1.54 -16.18
C ASN A 58 -1.25 -1.81 -15.07
N ALA A 59 -2.45 -1.25 -15.19
CA ALA A 59 -3.53 -1.49 -14.24
C ALA A 59 -4.89 -1.56 -14.93
N GLU A 60 -5.77 -2.38 -14.36
CA GLU A 60 -7.19 -2.39 -14.68
C GLU A 60 -7.97 -1.92 -13.46
N LEU A 61 -8.91 -0.99 -13.68
CA LEU A 61 -9.75 -0.41 -12.64
C LEU A 61 -11.21 -0.66 -12.99
N SER A 62 -11.98 -1.06 -11.99
CA SER A 62 -13.43 -1.19 -12.09
C SER A 62 -14.11 -0.13 -11.22
N PHE A 63 -15.15 0.47 -11.80
CA PHE A 63 -15.97 1.53 -11.20
C PHE A 63 -17.41 1.06 -11.09
N GLN A 64 -18.10 1.48 -10.05
CA GLN A 64 -19.47 1.12 -9.78
C GLN A 64 -20.30 2.34 -9.36
N ILE A 65 -21.58 2.37 -9.76
CA ILE A 65 -22.57 3.20 -9.11
C ILE A 65 -22.97 2.50 -7.81
N MET A 66 -22.91 3.21 -6.68
CA MET A 66 -23.20 2.60 -5.36
C MET A 66 -24.65 2.13 -5.28
N GLU A 67 -24.81 0.87 -4.89
CA GLU A 67 -26.12 0.20 -4.74
C GLU A 67 -26.22 -0.43 -3.35
N SER A 68 -27.43 -0.45 -2.78
CA SER A 68 -27.68 -1.20 -1.54
C SER A 68 -27.78 -2.71 -1.85
N GLY A 69 -27.28 -3.56 -0.94
CA GLY A 69 -27.28 -5.01 -1.16
C GLY A 69 -27.00 -5.81 0.11
N LEU A 70 -26.75 -7.12 -0.08
CA LEU A 70 -26.33 -7.99 1.01
C LEU A 70 -24.97 -7.54 1.53
N SER A 71 -24.78 -7.61 2.87
CA SER A 71 -23.57 -7.15 3.52
C SER A 71 -23.09 -8.11 4.58
N HIS A 72 -21.79 -8.37 4.62
CA HIS A 72 -21.07 -9.00 5.73
C HIS A 72 -19.60 -8.56 5.64
N GLN A 73 -18.87 -8.71 6.73
CA GLN A 73 -17.41 -8.43 6.76
C GLN A 73 -16.70 -9.35 7.74
N ALA A 74 -15.38 -9.42 7.64
CA ALA A 74 -14.54 -10.02 8.68
C ALA A 74 -14.44 -9.10 9.91
N ASP A 75 -14.19 -9.68 11.07
CA ASP A 75 -13.98 -8.92 12.30
C ASP A 75 -12.61 -8.23 12.30
N MET A 76 -12.57 -7.00 12.81
CA MET A 76 -11.33 -6.28 13.04
C MET A 76 -10.50 -6.97 14.13
N PRO A 77 -9.19 -7.24 13.90
CA PRO A 77 -8.32 -7.78 14.94
C PRO A 77 -8.25 -6.87 16.16
N ASN A 78 -8.30 -7.47 17.35
CA ASN A 78 -8.15 -6.71 18.60
C ASN A 78 -6.69 -6.28 18.80
N CYS A 79 -6.46 -4.98 18.91
CA CYS A 79 -5.14 -4.41 19.18
C CYS A 79 -5.25 -3.06 19.90
N VAL A 80 -4.11 -2.57 20.40
CA VAL A 80 -4.03 -1.22 20.99
C VAL A 80 -4.25 -0.16 19.92
N GLY A 81 -4.89 0.95 20.29
CA GLY A 81 -5.08 2.08 19.40
C GLY A 81 -3.76 2.78 19.01
N PRO A 82 -3.81 3.71 18.06
CA PRO A 82 -2.60 4.41 17.59
C PRO A 82 -2.03 5.38 18.64
N GLU A 83 -2.82 5.77 19.63
CA GLU A 83 -2.41 6.67 20.71
C GLU A 83 -1.35 5.99 21.58
N GLY A 84 -0.22 6.65 21.79
CA GLY A 84 0.88 6.10 22.58
C GLY A 84 1.85 5.18 21.81
N LEU A 85 1.53 4.79 20.58
CA LEU A 85 2.48 4.12 19.72
C LEU A 85 3.44 5.12 19.08
N GLU A 86 4.72 4.76 19.01
CA GLU A 86 5.73 5.58 18.35
C GLU A 86 5.53 5.57 16.84
N ASP A 87 5.68 6.74 16.21
CA ASP A 87 5.65 6.88 14.75
C ASP A 87 6.83 6.12 14.11
N ASP A 88 6.55 5.33 13.07
CA ASP A 88 7.56 4.49 12.42
C ASP A 88 8.62 5.32 11.69
N GLY A 89 8.29 6.54 11.25
CA GLY A 89 9.25 7.49 10.68
C GLY A 89 10.27 7.96 11.72
N ILE A 90 9.83 8.24 12.95
CA ILE A 90 10.72 8.60 14.08
C ILE A 90 11.61 7.41 14.42
N ARG A 91 11.05 6.21 14.51
CA ARG A 91 11.80 4.97 14.77
C ARG A 91 12.86 4.72 13.69
N TRP A 92 12.51 4.91 12.43
CA TRP A 92 13.44 4.80 11.32
C TRP A 92 14.56 5.84 11.40
N ALA A 93 14.24 7.09 11.73
CA ALA A 93 15.27 8.15 11.88
C ALA A 93 16.28 7.78 12.96
N LYS A 94 15.83 7.31 14.12
CA LYS A 94 16.71 6.81 15.21
C LYS A 94 17.59 5.64 14.74
N LEU A 95 17.03 4.71 13.96
CA LEU A 95 17.78 3.59 13.38
C LEU A 95 18.89 4.10 12.45
N VAL A 96 18.58 5.00 11.53
CA VAL A 96 19.54 5.60 10.58
C VAL A 96 20.65 6.36 11.32
N GLU A 97 20.34 7.09 12.39
CA GLU A 97 21.34 7.78 13.21
C GLU A 97 22.35 6.78 13.84
N SER A 98 21.88 5.59 14.21
CA SER A 98 22.71 4.54 14.79
C SER A 98 23.56 3.76 13.78
N MET A 99 23.39 4.01 12.48
CA MET A 99 24.11 3.29 11.40
C MET A 99 25.48 3.87 11.13
N THR A 100 26.38 3.03 10.63
CA THR A 100 27.67 3.46 10.06
C THR A 100 27.47 4.20 8.73
N LYS A 101 28.52 4.92 8.25
CA LYS A 101 28.44 5.62 6.96
C LYS A 101 28.12 4.66 5.80
N ASN A 102 28.74 3.48 5.79
CA ASN A 102 28.49 2.47 4.73
C ASN A 102 27.07 1.93 4.74
N ASP A 103 26.47 1.77 5.92
CA ASP A 103 25.08 1.33 6.05
C ASP A 103 24.10 2.44 5.61
N LYS A 104 24.43 3.72 5.87
CA LYS A 104 23.64 4.88 5.45
C LYS A 104 23.56 5.00 3.94
N ASP A 105 24.63 4.76 3.22
CA ASP A 105 24.67 4.83 1.76
C ASP A 105 23.76 3.75 1.12
N ARG A 106 23.65 2.58 1.76
CA ARG A 106 22.76 1.50 1.33
C ARG A 106 21.27 1.79 1.64
N SER A 107 21.01 2.49 2.73
CA SER A 107 19.66 2.84 3.16
C SER A 107 19.11 4.11 2.47
N SER A 108 19.94 4.82 1.72
CA SER A 108 19.57 6.11 1.11
C SER A 108 18.41 6.02 0.10
N ALA A 109 18.25 4.87 -0.56
CA ALA A 109 17.15 4.62 -1.46
C ALA A 109 15.77 4.52 -0.75
N ASN A 110 15.77 4.33 0.57
CA ASN A 110 14.57 4.13 1.39
C ASN A 110 14.42 5.18 2.50
N ARG A 111 14.90 6.41 2.28
CA ARG A 111 14.71 7.47 3.27
C ARG A 111 13.21 7.74 3.42
N PRO A 112 12.66 7.67 4.64
CA PRO A 112 11.34 8.21 4.94
C PRO A 112 11.43 9.74 5.04
N SER A 113 11.91 10.40 3.98
CA SER A 113 11.82 11.83 3.88
C SER A 113 10.35 12.17 3.60
N LEU A 114 9.66 12.75 4.58
CA LEU A 114 8.35 13.37 4.42
C LEU A 114 7.35 12.50 3.64
N ARG A 115 7.19 11.23 4.05
CA ARG A 115 6.08 10.43 3.51
C ARG A 115 4.78 11.12 3.90
N PRO A 116 3.87 11.35 2.95
CA PRO A 116 2.57 11.95 3.25
C PRO A 116 1.66 11.00 4.03
N ILE A 117 2.21 9.88 4.55
CA ILE A 117 1.51 8.85 5.32
C ILE A 117 2.22 8.68 6.67
N GLN A 118 1.47 8.82 7.75
CA GLN A 118 1.89 8.45 9.10
C GLN A 118 1.60 6.97 9.32
N MET A 119 2.54 6.28 9.96
CA MET A 119 2.41 4.86 10.31
C MET A 119 2.84 4.62 11.75
N ARG A 120 2.12 3.74 12.44
CA ARG A 120 2.42 3.31 13.80
C ARG A 120 2.23 1.82 13.93
N SER A 121 3.33 1.08 13.92
CA SER A 121 3.31 -0.38 14.06
C SER A 121 2.95 -0.79 15.48
N VAL A 122 1.98 -1.70 15.63
CA VAL A 122 1.61 -2.29 16.93
C VAL A 122 2.77 -3.15 17.44
N ASN A 123 3.33 -3.99 16.56
CA ASN A 123 4.48 -4.84 16.85
C ASN A 123 5.62 -4.54 15.86
N PRO A 124 6.42 -3.49 16.09
CA PRO A 124 7.44 -3.04 15.15
C PRO A 124 8.53 -4.08 14.89
N VAL A 125 9.04 -4.07 13.66
CA VAL A 125 10.13 -4.96 13.23
C VAL A 125 11.48 -4.33 13.60
N ASN A 126 12.38 -5.13 14.18
CA ASN A 126 13.78 -4.74 14.35
C ASN A 126 14.54 -5.02 13.04
N TYR A 127 14.67 -4.04 12.17
CA TYR A 127 15.33 -4.21 10.87
C TYR A 127 16.83 -4.47 10.95
N LYS A 128 17.49 -4.07 12.06
CA LYS A 128 18.93 -4.28 12.26
C LYS A 128 19.26 -5.71 12.67
N ASN A 129 18.43 -6.26 13.55
CA ASN A 129 18.57 -7.63 14.06
C ASN A 129 17.19 -8.30 13.97
N PRO A 130 16.77 -8.72 12.78
CA PRO A 130 15.46 -9.34 12.61
C PRO A 130 15.46 -10.73 13.26
N GLU A 131 14.34 -11.06 13.91
CA GLU A 131 14.09 -12.38 14.49
C GLU A 131 12.90 -13.04 13.76
N PRO A 132 12.90 -14.39 13.63
CA PRO A 132 11.76 -15.10 13.04
C PRO A 132 10.50 -14.86 13.87
N ARG A 133 9.40 -14.53 13.19
CA ARG A 133 8.09 -14.33 13.82
C ARG A 133 6.96 -14.71 12.87
N ALA A 134 5.72 -14.79 13.37
CA ALA A 134 4.55 -15.02 12.53
C ALA A 134 4.49 -14.02 11.38
N ALA A 135 4.02 -14.48 10.22
CA ALA A 135 3.84 -13.65 9.03
C ALA A 135 2.59 -12.77 9.14
N GLU A 136 2.55 -11.93 10.18
CA GLU A 136 1.43 -11.07 10.51
C GLU A 136 1.94 -9.71 11.00
N GLN A 137 1.28 -8.64 10.61
CA GLN A 137 1.56 -7.27 11.06
C GLN A 137 0.27 -6.50 11.26
N LEU A 138 0.26 -5.64 12.28
CA LEU A 138 -0.80 -4.66 12.53
C LEU A 138 -0.16 -3.26 12.56
N VAL A 139 -0.61 -2.39 11.65
CA VAL A 139 -0.08 -1.04 11.50
C VAL A 139 -1.21 -0.04 11.38
N TRP A 140 -1.25 0.96 12.24
CA TRP A 140 -2.13 2.09 12.08
C TRP A 140 -1.56 3.04 11.03
N VAL A 141 -2.39 3.44 10.07
CA VAL A 141 -1.99 4.33 8.96
C VAL A 141 -2.97 5.47 8.79
N LYS A 142 -2.47 6.63 8.40
CA LYS A 142 -3.28 7.76 7.94
C LYS A 142 -2.47 8.72 7.06
N ALA A 143 -3.13 9.52 6.25
CA ALA A 143 -2.49 10.66 5.59
C ALA A 143 -1.97 11.67 6.61
N SER A 144 -0.84 12.30 6.31
CA SER A 144 -0.28 13.39 7.13
C SER A 144 -1.05 14.68 6.86
N GLY A 145 -1.41 15.39 7.91
CA GLY A 145 -2.22 16.61 7.83
C GLY A 145 -3.72 16.33 7.77
N SER A 146 -4.50 17.38 7.55
CA SER A 146 -5.95 17.33 7.39
C SER A 146 -6.30 17.75 5.96
N LEU A 147 -6.95 16.88 5.22
CA LEU A 147 -7.42 17.18 3.85
C LEU A 147 -8.45 18.31 3.88
N LYS A 148 -9.27 18.37 4.93
CA LYS A 148 -10.23 19.44 5.15
C LYS A 148 -9.56 20.82 5.28
N GLU A 149 -8.47 20.91 6.06
CA GLU A 149 -7.71 22.16 6.21
C GLU A 149 -6.98 22.58 4.93
N MET A 150 -6.66 21.62 4.05
CA MET A 150 -6.09 21.87 2.73
C MET A 150 -7.15 22.28 1.68
N GLY A 151 -8.41 22.42 2.07
CA GLY A 151 -9.52 22.78 1.19
C GLY A 151 -10.00 21.63 0.29
N VAL A 152 -9.53 20.41 0.53
CA VAL A 152 -9.95 19.20 -0.18
C VAL A 152 -11.03 18.54 0.67
N VAL A 153 -12.24 19.07 0.60
CA VAL A 153 -13.39 18.55 1.34
C VAL A 153 -14.20 17.66 0.39
N GLU A 154 -14.45 16.42 0.84
CA GLU A 154 -15.43 15.49 0.23
C GLU A 154 -15.11 14.99 -1.19
N ASP A 155 -13.85 14.60 -1.44
CA ASP A 155 -13.49 13.83 -2.63
C ASP A 155 -13.21 12.37 -2.27
N PRO A 156 -14.19 11.46 -2.37
CA PRO A 156 -14.00 10.04 -2.10
C PRO A 156 -12.95 9.38 -3.02
N GLY A 157 -12.79 9.87 -4.24
CA GLY A 157 -11.80 9.41 -5.20
C GLY A 157 -10.38 9.70 -4.72
N LEU A 158 -10.14 10.88 -4.14
CA LEU A 158 -8.84 11.22 -3.56
C LEU A 158 -8.53 10.36 -2.32
N HIS A 159 -9.50 10.14 -1.42
CA HIS A 159 -9.29 9.24 -0.27
C HIS A 159 -8.88 7.83 -0.73
N ARG A 160 -9.53 7.29 -1.77
CA ARG A 160 -9.19 5.98 -2.36
C ARG A 160 -7.80 6.00 -3.01
N ALA A 161 -7.43 7.06 -3.72
CA ALA A 161 -6.10 7.20 -4.31
C ALA A 161 -4.99 7.26 -3.23
N ILE A 162 -5.22 7.99 -2.13
CA ILE A 162 -4.29 8.05 -0.99
C ILE A 162 -4.16 6.66 -0.35
N LEU A 163 -5.26 5.93 -0.14
CA LEU A 163 -5.21 4.60 0.45
C LEU A 163 -4.52 3.60 -0.48
N ALA A 164 -4.76 3.67 -1.80
CA ALA A 164 -4.04 2.85 -2.79
C ALA A 164 -2.52 3.09 -2.72
N TYR A 165 -2.09 4.34 -2.57
CA TYR A 165 -0.67 4.66 -2.34
C TYR A 165 -0.15 4.12 -1.00
N ALA A 166 -0.92 4.25 0.08
CA ALA A 166 -0.52 3.80 1.41
C ALA A 166 -0.49 2.26 1.53
N SER A 167 -1.30 1.55 0.75
CA SER A 167 -1.50 0.10 0.86
C SER A 167 -0.29 -0.74 0.41
N ASP A 168 0.64 -0.17 -0.36
CA ASP A 168 1.90 -0.82 -0.71
C ASP A 168 2.91 -0.81 0.46
N PHE A 169 2.76 0.11 1.42
CA PHE A 169 3.70 0.19 2.54
C PHE A 169 3.57 -0.98 3.51
N ASN A 170 4.71 -1.55 3.90
CA ASN A 170 4.87 -2.69 4.80
C ASN A 170 4.31 -4.03 4.30
N LEU A 171 3.46 -4.06 3.27
CA LEU A 171 2.75 -5.25 2.84
C LEU A 171 3.71 -6.39 2.46
N MET A 172 4.66 -6.17 1.55
CA MET A 172 5.66 -7.17 1.15
C MET A 172 6.55 -7.61 2.32
N GLY A 173 6.82 -6.72 3.28
CA GLY A 173 7.62 -7.02 4.47
C GLY A 173 7.03 -8.14 5.33
N THR A 174 5.72 -8.38 5.24
CA THR A 174 5.03 -9.41 6.03
C THR A 174 5.52 -10.82 5.69
N SER A 175 5.74 -11.12 4.41
CA SER A 175 6.29 -12.41 3.97
C SER A 175 7.75 -12.64 4.36
N MET A 176 8.45 -11.61 4.78
CA MET A 176 9.86 -11.69 5.20
C MET A 176 10.02 -12.09 6.67
N LEU A 177 9.00 -11.86 7.51
CA LEU A 177 9.06 -12.04 8.97
C LEU A 177 9.44 -13.45 9.42
N PRO A 178 8.91 -14.55 8.84
CA PRO A 178 9.29 -15.91 9.25
C PRO A 178 10.75 -16.26 8.95
N HIS A 179 11.37 -15.53 8.04
CA HIS A 179 12.72 -15.81 7.55
C HIS A 179 13.79 -14.95 8.23
N ALA A 180 13.43 -14.06 9.16
CA ALA A 180 14.34 -13.12 9.81
C ALA A 180 15.19 -12.32 8.80
N ILE A 181 14.60 -11.90 7.70
CA ILE A 181 15.24 -11.11 6.64
C ILE A 181 14.74 -9.68 6.70
N SER A 182 15.62 -8.73 6.47
CA SER A 182 15.25 -7.32 6.33
C SER A 182 15.80 -6.73 5.03
N PHE A 183 15.22 -5.61 4.60
CA PHE A 183 15.69 -4.83 3.45
C PHE A 183 17.13 -4.29 3.61
N MET A 184 17.68 -4.37 4.82
CA MET A 184 19.07 -3.98 5.10
C MET A 184 20.08 -5.07 4.72
N ASN A 185 19.65 -6.31 4.47
CA ASN A 185 20.55 -7.38 4.06
C ASN A 185 21.07 -7.12 2.63
N PRO A 186 22.39 -6.96 2.41
CA PRO A 186 22.95 -6.62 1.10
C PRO A 186 22.77 -7.72 0.04
N LYS A 187 22.51 -8.95 0.47
CA LYS A 187 22.23 -10.09 -0.42
C LYS A 187 20.74 -10.25 -0.74
N PHE A 188 19.89 -9.40 -0.18
CA PHE A 188 18.45 -9.48 -0.37
C PHE A 188 17.98 -8.56 -1.50
N GLN A 189 17.24 -9.13 -2.44
CA GLN A 189 16.58 -8.43 -3.52
C GLN A 189 15.07 -8.52 -3.34
N ALA A 190 14.40 -7.39 -3.34
CA ALA A 190 12.95 -7.31 -3.25
C ALA A 190 12.39 -6.38 -4.32
N ALA A 191 11.24 -6.73 -4.86
CA ALA A 191 10.47 -5.90 -5.77
C ALA A 191 9.01 -6.34 -5.77
N SER A 192 8.07 -5.40 -5.76
CA SER A 192 6.65 -5.69 -5.99
C SER A 192 6.46 -6.15 -7.43
N LEU A 193 5.67 -7.21 -7.64
CA LEU A 193 5.34 -7.76 -8.96
C LEU A 193 3.96 -7.26 -9.40
N ASP A 194 3.00 -7.32 -8.50
CA ASP A 194 1.63 -6.84 -8.70
C ASP A 194 1.13 -6.12 -7.45
N HIS A 195 -0.03 -5.53 -7.52
CA HIS A 195 -0.77 -4.99 -6.37
C HIS A 195 -2.24 -4.88 -6.73
N CYS A 196 -3.09 -5.47 -5.89
CA CYS A 196 -4.53 -5.39 -6.01
C CYS A 196 -5.13 -4.73 -4.78
N ILE A 197 -6.15 -3.89 -4.99
CA ILE A 197 -6.93 -3.29 -3.91
C ILE A 197 -8.42 -3.29 -4.28
N TRP A 198 -9.27 -3.60 -3.31
CA TRP A 198 -10.73 -3.49 -3.37
C TRP A 198 -11.19 -2.54 -2.28
N PHE A 199 -12.04 -1.59 -2.63
CA PHE A 199 -12.67 -0.65 -1.72
C PHE A 199 -14.09 -1.13 -1.40
N HIS A 200 -14.41 -1.31 -0.12
CA HIS A 200 -15.66 -1.92 0.34
C HIS A 200 -16.64 -0.89 0.90
N ASP A 201 -16.13 0.17 1.52
CA ASP A 201 -16.93 1.18 2.19
C ASP A 201 -16.27 2.56 2.10
N GLU A 202 -16.96 3.61 2.52
CA GLU A 202 -16.44 4.95 2.62
C GLU A 202 -15.52 5.10 3.84
N PHE A 203 -14.48 5.88 3.67
CA PHE A 203 -13.50 6.18 4.71
C PHE A 203 -12.83 7.52 4.45
N LYS A 204 -12.16 8.05 5.47
CA LYS A 204 -11.29 9.21 5.33
C LYS A 204 -9.85 8.79 5.52
N ALA A 205 -9.02 9.04 4.51
CA ALA A 205 -7.60 8.64 4.53
C ALA A 205 -6.76 9.45 5.53
N ASP A 206 -7.24 10.60 6.00
CA ASP A 206 -6.64 11.42 7.06
C ASP A 206 -7.16 11.09 8.47
N GLU A 207 -8.00 10.05 8.60
CA GLU A 207 -8.31 9.39 9.86
C GLU A 207 -7.51 8.10 10.00
N TRP A 208 -7.30 7.63 11.25
CA TRP A 208 -6.56 6.39 11.49
C TRP A 208 -7.34 5.16 11.00
N LEU A 209 -6.68 4.38 10.14
CA LEU A 209 -7.13 3.06 9.69
C LEU A 209 -6.16 2.01 10.21
N LEU A 210 -6.67 0.88 10.68
CA LEU A 210 -5.84 -0.29 11.02
C LEU A 210 -5.59 -1.09 9.76
N TYR A 211 -4.34 -1.25 9.38
CA TYR A 211 -3.89 -2.15 8.31
C TYR A 211 -3.44 -3.47 8.94
N ALA A 212 -4.28 -4.49 8.86
CA ALA A 212 -4.00 -5.85 9.29
C ALA A 212 -3.48 -6.65 8.09
N MET A 213 -2.25 -7.14 8.18
CA MET A 213 -1.55 -7.82 7.09
C MET A 213 -1.16 -9.23 7.50
N ASP A 214 -1.26 -10.18 6.57
CA ASP A 214 -0.72 -11.52 6.70
C ASP A 214 -0.04 -11.99 5.42
N SER A 215 0.77 -13.07 5.53
CA SER A 215 1.36 -13.73 4.37
C SER A 215 1.11 -15.24 4.43
N PRO A 216 0.20 -15.75 3.59
CA PRO A 216 -0.14 -17.17 3.60
C PRO A 216 0.95 -18.07 3.02
N ARG A 217 1.84 -17.53 2.16
CA ARG A 217 2.85 -18.35 1.48
C ARG A 217 4.02 -17.53 0.96
N SER A 218 5.23 -18.09 1.16
CA SER A 218 6.44 -17.74 0.41
C SER A 218 7.01 -18.97 -0.26
N SER A 219 7.35 -18.89 -1.54
CA SER A 219 7.95 -19.98 -2.32
C SER A 219 8.56 -19.47 -3.62
N HIS A 220 9.57 -20.16 -4.13
CA HIS A 220 10.20 -19.82 -5.41
C HIS A 220 10.64 -18.35 -5.50
N SER A 221 11.22 -17.82 -4.43
CA SER A 221 11.62 -16.41 -4.28
C SER A 221 10.48 -15.40 -4.40
N ARG A 222 9.25 -15.79 -4.14
CA ARG A 222 8.09 -14.89 -4.08
C ARG A 222 7.39 -15.01 -2.74
N GLY A 223 6.80 -13.93 -2.28
CA GLY A 223 5.94 -13.85 -1.10
C GLY A 223 4.59 -13.28 -1.48
N LEU A 224 3.51 -14.02 -1.20
CA LEU A 224 2.14 -13.53 -1.32
C LEU A 224 1.73 -12.91 0.01
N ASN A 225 1.21 -11.69 -0.05
CA ASN A 225 0.79 -10.92 1.11
C ASN A 225 -0.65 -10.45 0.92
N ARG A 226 -1.41 -10.41 2.01
CA ARG A 226 -2.78 -9.91 2.06
C ARG A 226 -2.88 -8.84 3.12
N GLY A 227 -3.82 -7.92 2.95
CA GLY A 227 -4.09 -6.89 3.93
C GLY A 227 -5.55 -6.47 3.96
N SER A 228 -6.01 -6.08 5.12
CA SER A 228 -7.36 -5.58 5.38
C SER A 228 -7.27 -4.25 6.12
N PHE A 229 -7.96 -3.23 5.62
CA PHE A 229 -8.04 -1.93 6.27
C PHE A 229 -9.35 -1.79 7.02
N PHE A 230 -9.24 -1.48 8.29
CA PHE A 230 -10.40 -1.25 9.16
C PHE A 230 -10.41 0.20 9.65
N SER A 231 -11.57 0.82 9.64
CA SER A 231 -11.79 2.07 10.37
C SER A 231 -11.77 1.84 11.88
N ARG A 232 -11.67 2.90 12.66
CA ARG A 232 -11.59 2.80 14.13
C ARG A 232 -12.83 2.18 14.78
N ASP A 233 -13.97 2.27 14.13
CA ASP A 233 -15.24 1.65 14.54
C ASP A 233 -15.40 0.20 14.06
N GLY A 234 -14.36 -0.37 13.43
CA GLY A 234 -14.29 -1.78 13.03
C GLY A 234 -14.88 -2.10 11.67
N ARG A 235 -15.22 -1.10 10.82
CA ARG A 235 -15.69 -1.36 9.46
C ARG A 235 -14.53 -1.72 8.55
N LEU A 236 -14.67 -2.80 7.77
CA LEU A 236 -13.71 -3.19 6.75
C LEU A 236 -13.89 -2.27 5.52
N VAL A 237 -12.95 -1.37 5.30
CA VAL A 237 -13.04 -0.34 4.25
C VAL A 237 -12.30 -0.70 2.97
N ALA A 238 -11.25 -1.52 3.06
CA ALA A 238 -10.53 -2.01 1.88
C ALA A 238 -9.80 -3.31 2.16
N SER A 239 -9.53 -4.09 1.08
CA SER A 239 -8.69 -5.27 1.11
C SER A 239 -7.61 -5.19 0.02
N THR A 240 -6.42 -5.75 0.31
CA THR A 240 -5.29 -5.74 -0.62
C THR A 240 -4.67 -7.13 -0.75
N ILE A 241 -4.11 -7.40 -1.91
CA ILE A 241 -3.28 -8.58 -2.17
C ILE A 241 -2.10 -8.16 -3.04
N GLN A 242 -0.90 -8.65 -2.72
CA GLN A 242 0.32 -8.34 -3.45
C GLN A 242 1.26 -9.55 -3.47
N GLU A 243 1.77 -9.92 -4.62
CA GLU A 243 2.94 -10.79 -4.74
C GLU A 243 4.20 -9.95 -4.94
N GLY A 244 5.25 -10.27 -4.19
CA GLY A 244 6.55 -9.62 -4.31
C GLY A 244 7.68 -10.62 -4.52
N LEU A 245 8.70 -10.22 -5.28
CA LEU A 245 9.98 -10.90 -5.32
C LEU A 245 10.66 -10.73 -3.96
N ILE A 246 11.05 -11.83 -3.34
CA ILE A 246 11.85 -11.89 -2.09
C ILE A 246 12.99 -12.87 -2.30
N ARG A 247 14.08 -12.43 -2.92
CA ARG A 247 15.20 -13.27 -3.29
C ARG A 247 16.40 -13.03 -2.40
N LEU A 248 16.92 -14.09 -1.78
CA LEU A 248 18.20 -14.07 -1.08
C LEU A 248 19.26 -14.67 -2.01
N HIS A 249 20.25 -13.87 -2.39
CA HIS A 249 21.40 -14.32 -3.17
C HIS A 249 22.38 -15.09 -2.26
N GLN A 250 22.93 -16.16 -2.79
CA GLN A 250 23.94 -16.99 -2.11
C GLN A 250 25.30 -16.30 -1.99
#